data_61dff2070c724c2869462f14b7f60e8e
#
_entry.id   61dff2070c724c2869462f14b7f60e8e
#
_cell.length_a   1.000
_cell.length_b   1.000
_cell.length_c   1.000
_cell.angle_alpha   90.00
_cell.angle_beta   90.00
_cell.angle_gamma   90.00
#
_symmetry.space_group_name_H-M   'P 1'
#
loop_
_entity.id
_entity.type
_entity.pdbx_description
1 polymer ?
#
loop_
_entity_poly.entity_id
_entity_poly.type
_entity_poly.pdbx_seq_one_letter_code
_entity_poly.pdbx_strand_id
1 'polypeptide(L)'
;MEGKKVYVVSSSVGSYEDRVDTVKIVFESREDAEAYVKKQEEWQAQVKKNAIKDIITDDYSDGSSSSENSDEYTRLCNEFNNEFLLKKCCGKESFDEFSDEEWDIYNDKDTDENFADWLVNEKGYSREVADATTVYNECGEWGEYHAYYYIDEVDFIKCDNKGNEN
;
A
#
# COMPACT_ATOMS: atom_id res chain seq x y z
N MET A 1 -33.35 -15.09 -23.51
CA MET A 1 -33.15 -14.26 -22.33
C MET A 1 -31.83 -13.54 -22.55
N GLU A 2 -31.88 -12.24 -22.77
CA GLU A 2 -30.62 -11.45 -22.78
C GLU A 2 -30.10 -11.45 -21.32
N GLY A 3 -28.93 -12.04 -21.11
CA GLY A 3 -28.29 -12.02 -19.80
C GLY A 3 -27.94 -10.57 -19.41
N LYS A 4 -28.22 -10.19 -18.18
CA LYS A 4 -27.76 -8.90 -17.64
C LYS A 4 -26.24 -8.96 -17.56
N LYS A 5 -25.55 -7.99 -18.15
CA LYS A 5 -24.10 -7.88 -18.04
C LYS A 5 -23.71 -7.13 -16.77
N VAL A 6 -22.61 -7.50 -16.18
CA VAL A 6 -21.97 -6.80 -15.06
C VAL A 6 -20.50 -6.61 -15.37
N TYR A 7 -19.89 -5.62 -14.73
CA TYR A 7 -18.52 -5.22 -14.93
C TYR A 7 -17.74 -5.47 -13.63
N VAL A 8 -16.85 -6.44 -13.66
CA VAL A 8 -16.03 -6.84 -12.51
C VAL A 8 -14.71 -6.07 -12.59
N VAL A 9 -14.46 -5.22 -11.60
CA VAL A 9 -13.17 -4.57 -11.46
C VAL A 9 -12.30 -5.44 -10.57
N SER A 10 -11.15 -5.81 -11.10
CA SER A 10 -10.12 -6.56 -10.38
C SER A 10 -8.83 -5.76 -10.33
N SER A 11 -8.03 -6.01 -9.29
CA SER A 11 -6.66 -5.52 -9.20
C SER A 11 -5.68 -6.68 -9.29
N SER A 12 -4.52 -6.41 -9.84
CA SER A 12 -3.40 -7.34 -9.90
C SER A 12 -2.19 -6.70 -9.27
N VAL A 13 -1.56 -7.39 -8.33
CA VAL A 13 -0.30 -7.00 -7.67
C VAL A 13 0.74 -8.11 -7.84
N GLY A 14 2.02 -7.75 -7.74
CA GLY A 14 3.14 -8.67 -7.94
C GLY A 14 3.51 -8.86 -9.40
N SER A 15 4.60 -9.58 -9.66
CA SER A 15 5.16 -9.82 -10.98
C SER A 15 5.29 -11.31 -11.28
N TYR A 16 5.17 -11.67 -12.55
CA TYR A 16 5.38 -13.03 -13.07
C TYR A 16 4.54 -14.12 -12.34
N GLU A 17 5.20 -15.14 -11.76
CA GLU A 17 4.56 -16.30 -11.16
C GLU A 17 3.88 -15.99 -9.81
N ASP A 18 4.27 -14.87 -9.18
CA ASP A 18 3.75 -14.43 -7.88
C ASP A 18 2.59 -13.43 -7.99
N ARG A 19 2.08 -13.22 -9.20
CA ARG A 19 0.96 -12.31 -9.43
C ARG A 19 -0.30 -12.78 -8.70
N VAL A 20 -0.92 -11.85 -7.95
CA VAL A 20 -2.19 -12.07 -7.25
C VAL A 20 -3.26 -11.17 -7.85
N ASP A 21 -4.33 -11.78 -8.35
CA ASP A 21 -5.51 -11.08 -8.86
C ASP A 21 -6.63 -11.11 -7.80
N THR A 22 -7.17 -9.94 -7.48
CA THR A 22 -8.22 -9.78 -6.47
C THR A 22 -9.40 -9.03 -7.04
N VAL A 23 -10.61 -9.59 -6.94
CA VAL A 23 -11.85 -8.88 -7.26
C VAL A 23 -12.09 -7.80 -6.20
N LYS A 24 -12.21 -6.56 -6.64
CA LYS A 24 -12.44 -5.40 -5.77
C LYS A 24 -13.93 -5.07 -5.66
N ILE A 25 -14.62 -4.96 -6.80
CA ILE A 25 -16.00 -4.53 -6.84
C ILE A 25 -16.68 -4.93 -8.17
N VAL A 26 -18.01 -5.01 -8.16
CA VAL A 26 -18.81 -5.30 -9.35
C VAL A 26 -19.79 -4.16 -9.59
N PHE A 27 -19.87 -3.68 -10.83
CA PHE A 27 -20.78 -2.62 -11.27
C PHE A 27 -21.81 -3.14 -12.26
N GLU A 28 -22.96 -2.46 -12.32
CA GLU A 28 -24.00 -2.72 -13.33
C GLU A 28 -23.77 -1.92 -14.62
N SER A 29 -22.96 -0.85 -14.56
CA SER A 29 -22.61 -0.05 -15.73
C SER A 29 -21.08 -0.04 -15.95
N ARG A 30 -20.69 0.05 -17.22
CA ARG A 30 -19.30 0.15 -17.63
C ARG A 30 -18.69 1.49 -17.22
N GLU A 31 -19.50 2.55 -17.34
CA GLU A 31 -19.07 3.90 -16.98
C GLU A 31 -18.68 4.01 -15.50
N ASP A 32 -19.45 3.37 -14.60
CA ASP A 32 -19.14 3.37 -13.17
C ASP A 32 -17.86 2.59 -12.86
N ALA A 33 -17.66 1.46 -13.55
CA ALA A 33 -16.43 0.67 -13.43
C ALA A 33 -15.19 1.47 -13.89
N GLU A 34 -15.28 2.13 -15.06
CA GLU A 34 -14.22 2.98 -15.59
C GLU A 34 -13.94 4.19 -14.69
N ALA A 35 -14.98 4.81 -14.13
CA ALA A 35 -14.82 5.91 -13.17
C ALA A 35 -14.12 5.46 -11.88
N TYR A 36 -14.42 4.25 -11.40
CA TYR A 36 -13.72 3.67 -10.26
C TYR A 36 -12.24 3.45 -10.53
N VAL A 37 -11.89 2.80 -11.66
CA VAL A 37 -10.50 2.55 -12.05
C VAL A 37 -9.74 3.87 -12.16
N LYS A 38 -10.29 4.86 -12.86
CA LYS A 38 -9.69 6.19 -12.99
C LYS A 38 -9.41 6.83 -11.64
N LYS A 39 -10.33 6.70 -10.67
CA LYS A 39 -10.11 7.22 -9.31
C LYS A 39 -8.95 6.53 -8.59
N GLN A 40 -8.75 5.23 -8.80
CA GLN A 40 -7.60 4.51 -8.25
C GLN A 40 -6.29 4.97 -8.89
N GLU A 41 -6.26 5.15 -10.20
CA GLU A 41 -5.09 5.67 -10.92
C GLU A 41 -4.72 7.11 -10.49
N GLU A 42 -5.73 7.97 -10.29
CA GLU A 42 -5.53 9.34 -9.77
C GLU A 42 -4.94 9.32 -8.36
N TRP A 43 -5.42 8.42 -7.50
CA TRP A 43 -4.88 8.22 -6.15
C TRP A 43 -3.42 7.74 -6.20
N GLN A 44 -3.11 6.74 -7.02
CA GLN A 44 -1.73 6.24 -7.20
C GLN A 44 -0.79 7.35 -7.68
N ALA A 45 -1.23 8.18 -8.63
CA ALA A 45 -0.45 9.32 -9.11
C ALA A 45 -0.20 10.36 -8.01
N GLN A 46 -1.18 10.59 -7.13
CA GLN A 46 -1.05 11.51 -6.00
C GLN A 46 -0.06 10.98 -4.94
N VAL A 47 -0.15 9.69 -4.61
CA VAL A 47 0.82 9.02 -3.71
C VAL A 47 2.23 9.16 -4.27
N LYS A 48 2.43 8.81 -5.54
CA LYS A 48 3.74 8.92 -6.22
C LYS A 48 4.32 10.34 -6.20
N LYS A 49 3.47 11.34 -6.29
CA LYS A 49 3.88 12.75 -6.26
C LYS A 49 4.33 13.22 -4.89
N ASN A 50 3.64 12.76 -3.82
CA ASN A 50 3.79 13.30 -2.47
C ASN A 50 4.75 12.49 -1.58
N ALA A 51 4.99 11.22 -1.88
CA ALA A 51 5.82 10.35 -1.07
C ALA A 51 7.30 10.76 -1.03
N ILE A 52 7.92 10.61 0.13
CA ILE A 52 9.38 10.53 0.27
C ILE A 52 9.76 9.10 -0.10
N LYS A 53 10.49 8.95 -1.21
CA LYS A 53 10.70 7.66 -1.84
C LYS A 53 11.99 7.00 -1.36
N ASP A 54 11.95 5.67 -1.21
CA ASP A 54 13.15 4.86 -1.17
C ASP A 54 13.66 4.62 -2.61
N ILE A 55 14.95 4.84 -2.85
CA ILE A 55 15.57 4.63 -4.18
C ILE A 55 15.53 3.16 -4.60
N ILE A 56 15.59 2.22 -3.67
CA ILE A 56 15.63 0.79 -4.02
C ILE A 56 14.37 0.39 -4.80
N THR A 57 13.24 1.05 -4.56
CA THR A 57 11.97 0.79 -5.26
C THR A 57 11.84 1.48 -6.62
N ASP A 58 12.55 2.60 -6.84
CA ASP A 58 12.49 3.34 -8.12
C ASP A 58 13.51 2.82 -9.17
N ASP A 59 14.58 2.12 -8.76
CA ASP A 59 15.70 1.75 -9.64
C ASP A 59 15.42 0.57 -10.59
N TYR A 60 14.28 -0.13 -10.40
CA TYR A 60 13.87 -1.21 -11.30
C TYR A 60 13.23 -0.73 -12.61
N SER A 61 12.89 0.56 -12.74
CA SER A 61 12.11 1.03 -13.89
C SER A 61 12.88 1.75 -14.99
N ASP A 62 14.07 2.34 -14.76
CA ASP A 62 14.77 3.07 -15.83
C ASP A 62 16.30 3.23 -15.74
N GLY A 63 16.97 2.64 -14.75
CA GLY A 63 18.45 2.62 -14.67
C GLY A 63 19.12 3.98 -14.41
N SER A 64 18.40 4.98 -13.94
CA SER A 64 18.97 6.28 -13.57
C SER A 64 18.92 6.47 -12.04
N SER A 65 19.98 6.06 -11.34
CA SER A 65 20.13 6.34 -9.92
C SER A 65 20.35 7.84 -9.67
N SER A 66 19.32 8.55 -9.22
CA SER A 66 19.50 9.87 -8.63
C SER A 66 19.68 9.71 -7.12
N SER A 67 20.90 9.76 -6.67
CA SER A 67 21.35 9.52 -5.29
C SER A 67 20.85 10.51 -4.23
N GLU A 68 20.05 11.51 -4.60
CA GLU A 68 19.68 12.59 -3.68
C GLU A 68 18.43 12.30 -2.81
N ASN A 69 17.52 11.42 -3.25
CA ASN A 69 16.29 11.13 -2.50
C ASN A 69 16.39 9.90 -1.58
N SER A 70 17.30 8.96 -1.82
CA SER A 70 17.47 7.76 -0.98
C SER A 70 17.96 8.10 0.42
N ASP A 71 18.80 9.10 0.51
CA ASP A 71 19.38 9.50 1.79
C ASP A 71 18.30 10.02 2.75
N GLU A 72 17.23 10.64 2.27
CA GLU A 72 16.19 11.21 3.14
C GLU A 72 15.28 10.13 3.74
N TYR A 73 14.72 9.23 2.94
CA TYR A 73 13.86 8.16 3.46
C TYR A 73 14.63 7.24 4.42
N THR A 74 15.80 6.75 3.99
CA THR A 74 16.65 5.90 4.83
C THR A 74 17.09 6.60 6.12
N ARG A 75 17.42 7.90 6.05
CA ARG A 75 17.73 8.70 7.23
C ARG A 75 16.54 8.78 8.18
N LEU A 76 15.33 9.04 7.67
CA LEU A 76 14.11 9.12 8.48
C LEU A 76 13.75 7.77 9.13
N CYS A 77 13.88 6.67 8.41
CA CYS A 77 13.69 5.33 8.98
C CYS A 77 14.70 5.04 10.10
N ASN A 78 15.98 5.37 9.89
CA ASN A 78 17.02 5.19 10.92
C ASN A 78 16.76 6.07 12.15
N GLU A 79 16.32 7.31 11.96
CA GLU A 79 15.97 8.20 13.07
C GLU A 79 14.72 7.70 13.82
N PHE A 80 13.69 7.24 13.11
CA PHE A 80 12.50 6.64 13.71
C PHE A 80 12.85 5.43 14.56
N ASN A 81 13.63 4.49 14.01
CA ASN A 81 14.05 3.29 14.70
C ASN A 81 14.90 3.61 15.95
N ASN A 82 15.89 4.48 15.83
CA ASN A 82 16.84 4.73 16.91
C ASN A 82 16.30 5.73 17.95
N GLU A 83 15.64 6.81 17.54
CA GLU A 83 15.22 7.86 18.45
C GLU A 83 13.83 7.63 19.01
N PHE A 84 12.88 7.18 18.18
CA PHE A 84 11.51 6.97 18.61
C PHE A 84 11.32 5.54 19.18
N LEU A 85 11.60 4.50 18.39
CA LEU A 85 11.33 3.13 18.85
C LEU A 85 12.30 2.71 19.95
N LEU A 86 13.60 2.75 19.68
CA LEU A 86 14.60 2.26 20.63
C LEU A 86 14.66 3.09 21.92
N LYS A 87 14.88 4.41 21.81
CA LYS A 87 15.09 5.26 22.98
C LYS A 87 13.80 5.66 23.67
N LYS A 88 12.80 6.17 22.91
CA LYS A 88 11.57 6.72 23.51
C LYS A 88 10.58 5.65 23.93
N CYS A 89 10.38 4.60 23.12
CA CYS A 89 9.43 3.53 23.43
C CYS A 89 10.02 2.43 24.31
N CYS A 90 11.25 1.97 24.02
CA CYS A 90 11.89 0.87 24.74
C CYS A 90 12.86 1.33 25.83
N GLY A 91 13.28 2.61 25.84
CA GLY A 91 14.21 3.15 26.84
C GLY A 91 15.63 2.58 26.76
N LYS A 92 16.06 2.15 25.57
CA LYS A 92 17.34 1.48 25.32
C LYS A 92 18.23 2.31 24.42
N GLU A 93 19.53 2.03 24.48
CA GLU A 93 20.55 2.62 23.57
C GLU A 93 21.00 1.67 22.47
N SER A 94 20.71 0.35 22.59
CA SER A 94 21.08 -0.69 21.63
C SER A 94 20.08 -1.84 21.63
N PHE A 95 19.94 -2.52 20.49
CA PHE A 95 19.15 -3.73 20.31
C PHE A 95 19.79 -4.98 20.92
N ASP A 96 21.10 -4.94 21.22
CA ASP A 96 21.88 -6.10 21.65
C ASP A 96 21.43 -6.67 23.02
N GLU A 97 20.67 -5.90 23.79
CA GLU A 97 20.25 -6.24 25.14
C GLU A 97 18.72 -6.36 25.25
N PHE A 98 18.00 -6.53 24.13
CA PHE A 98 16.56 -6.68 24.17
C PHE A 98 16.14 -8.03 24.75
N SER A 99 15.23 -7.96 25.73
CA SER A 99 14.44 -9.12 26.17
C SER A 99 13.29 -9.39 25.19
N ASP A 100 12.66 -10.56 25.28
CA ASP A 100 11.49 -10.91 24.46
C ASP A 100 10.33 -9.89 24.65
N GLU A 101 10.12 -9.39 25.89
CA GLU A 101 9.11 -8.37 26.19
C GLU A 101 9.41 -7.03 25.52
N GLU A 102 10.68 -6.65 25.39
CA GLU A 102 11.09 -5.40 24.69
C GLU A 102 10.98 -5.53 23.19
N TRP A 103 11.23 -6.71 22.62
CA TRP A 103 10.93 -6.99 21.22
C TRP A 103 9.44 -6.90 20.90
N ASP A 104 8.58 -7.38 21.82
CA ASP A 104 7.13 -7.26 21.65
C ASP A 104 6.69 -5.78 21.66
N ILE A 105 7.24 -4.96 22.56
CA ILE A 105 6.96 -3.51 22.59
C ILE A 105 7.45 -2.83 21.30
N TYR A 106 8.65 -3.16 20.85
CA TYR A 106 9.22 -2.60 19.63
C TYR A 106 8.33 -2.93 18.43
N ASN A 107 7.98 -4.20 18.22
CA ASN A 107 7.17 -4.65 17.10
C ASN A 107 5.73 -4.07 17.14
N ASP A 108 5.14 -3.88 18.33
CA ASP A 108 3.84 -3.22 18.48
C ASP A 108 3.87 -1.74 18.06
N LYS A 109 5.03 -1.10 18.16
CA LYS A 109 5.22 0.32 17.82
C LYS A 109 5.82 0.55 16.44
N ASP A 110 6.46 -0.47 15.84
CA ASP A 110 7.01 -0.40 14.49
C ASP A 110 5.90 -0.64 13.46
N THR A 111 5.07 0.38 13.25
CA THR A 111 3.94 0.37 12.32
C THR A 111 3.98 1.59 11.42
N ASP A 112 3.41 1.46 10.22
CA ASP A 112 3.27 2.55 9.26
C ASP A 112 2.51 3.74 9.84
N GLU A 113 1.47 3.47 10.66
CA GLU A 113 0.71 4.52 11.35
C GLU A 113 1.59 5.31 12.33
N ASN A 114 2.39 4.63 13.15
CA ASN A 114 3.31 5.30 14.09
C ASN A 114 4.41 6.05 13.35
N PHE A 115 4.92 5.51 12.25
CA PHE A 115 5.90 6.22 11.41
C PHE A 115 5.31 7.48 10.78
N ALA A 116 4.10 7.40 10.21
CA ALA A 116 3.40 8.54 9.66
C ALA A 116 3.12 9.61 10.74
N ASP A 117 2.67 9.20 11.92
CA ASP A 117 2.44 10.10 13.06
C ASP A 117 3.72 10.77 13.52
N TRP A 118 4.83 10.05 13.58
CA TRP A 118 6.13 10.59 13.92
C TRP A 118 6.63 11.60 12.88
N LEU A 119 6.46 11.32 11.58
CA LEU A 119 6.79 12.26 10.51
C LEU A 119 6.03 13.58 10.67
N VAL A 120 4.75 13.53 11.04
CA VAL A 120 3.94 14.73 11.26
C VAL A 120 4.36 15.46 12.54
N ASN A 121 4.43 14.76 13.67
CA ASN A 121 4.55 15.37 14.98
C ASN A 121 5.99 15.80 15.33
N GLU A 122 6.99 15.01 14.90
CA GLU A 122 8.39 15.23 15.28
C GLU A 122 9.20 15.86 14.13
N LYS A 123 8.85 15.58 12.87
CA LYS A 123 9.59 16.09 11.70
C LYS A 123 8.89 17.23 10.97
N GLY A 124 7.59 17.48 11.26
CA GLY A 124 6.84 18.61 10.73
C GLY A 124 6.35 18.44 9.30
N TYR A 125 6.32 17.21 8.77
CA TYR A 125 5.73 16.93 7.46
C TYR A 125 4.20 17.07 7.51
N SER A 126 3.58 17.35 6.36
CA SER A 126 2.12 17.30 6.27
C SER A 126 1.62 15.86 6.39
N ARG A 127 0.39 15.67 6.88
CA ARG A 127 -0.26 14.35 6.92
C ARG A 127 -0.28 13.70 5.54
N GLU A 128 -0.57 14.46 4.49
CA GLU A 128 -0.61 13.97 3.11
C GLU A 128 0.74 13.39 2.65
N VAL A 129 1.86 14.01 3.00
CA VAL A 129 3.20 13.51 2.70
C VAL A 129 3.51 12.26 3.52
N ALA A 130 3.19 12.26 4.81
CA ALA A 130 3.44 11.13 5.70
C ALA A 130 2.68 9.87 5.25
N ASP A 131 1.38 9.97 5.00
CA ASP A 131 0.55 8.86 4.55
C ASP A 131 0.97 8.37 3.15
N ALA A 132 1.33 9.29 2.24
CA ALA A 132 1.86 8.90 0.93
C ALA A 132 3.20 8.16 1.04
N THR A 133 4.05 8.54 2.00
CA THR A 133 5.37 7.93 2.21
C THR A 133 5.24 6.48 2.69
N THR A 134 4.35 6.21 3.65
CA THR A 134 4.10 4.85 4.13
C THR A 134 3.51 3.97 3.03
N VAL A 135 2.46 4.42 2.35
CA VAL A 135 1.82 3.69 1.26
C VAL A 135 2.79 3.40 0.10
N TYR A 136 3.65 4.37 -0.27
CA TYR A 136 4.59 4.21 -1.38
C TYR A 136 5.66 3.16 -1.09
N ASN A 137 6.19 3.15 0.14
CA ASN A 137 7.28 2.27 0.54
C ASN A 137 6.78 0.94 1.15
N GLU A 138 5.45 0.75 1.28
CA GLU A 138 4.84 -0.48 1.78
C GLU A 138 5.10 -1.64 0.80
N CYS A 139 5.72 -2.71 1.30
CA CYS A 139 5.84 -4.03 0.64
C CYS A 139 6.26 -4.04 -0.84
N GLY A 140 6.91 -3.01 -1.37
CA GLY A 140 7.38 -2.96 -2.74
C GLY A 140 6.27 -3.22 -3.77
N GLU A 141 6.49 -4.17 -4.69
CA GLU A 141 5.54 -4.50 -5.78
C GLU A 141 4.23 -5.16 -5.34
N TRP A 142 4.08 -5.52 -4.04
CA TRP A 142 2.88 -6.14 -3.47
C TRP A 142 1.88 -5.13 -2.89
N GLY A 143 2.27 -3.86 -2.74
CA GLY A 143 1.41 -2.80 -2.23
C GLY A 143 0.28 -2.43 -3.20
N GLU A 144 -0.87 -1.99 -2.68
CA GLU A 144 -2.00 -1.50 -3.51
C GLU A 144 -1.61 -0.32 -4.41
N TYR A 145 -0.60 0.43 -4.05
CA TYR A 145 -0.05 1.51 -4.85
C TYR A 145 0.49 1.01 -6.21
N HIS A 146 1.01 -0.22 -6.28
CA HIS A 146 1.53 -0.83 -7.50
C HIS A 146 0.49 -1.68 -8.25
N ALA A 147 -0.76 -1.75 -7.74
CA ALA A 147 -1.80 -2.55 -8.35
C ALA A 147 -2.16 -2.07 -9.76
N TYR A 148 -2.25 -3.00 -10.68
CA TYR A 148 -2.85 -2.76 -11.99
C TYR A 148 -4.33 -3.11 -11.93
N TYR A 149 -5.20 -2.18 -12.35
CA TYR A 149 -6.65 -2.38 -12.35
C TYR A 149 -7.15 -2.72 -13.75
N TYR A 150 -8.10 -3.67 -13.84
CA TYR A 150 -8.73 -4.04 -15.09
C TYR A 150 -10.21 -4.35 -14.90
N ILE A 151 -10.97 -4.34 -16.01
CA ILE A 151 -12.42 -4.51 -16.01
C ILE A 151 -12.75 -5.70 -16.92
N ASP A 152 -13.43 -6.71 -16.35
CA ASP A 152 -14.00 -7.82 -17.08
C ASP A 152 -15.51 -7.64 -17.23
N GLU A 153 -16.01 -7.80 -18.48
CA GLU A 153 -17.45 -7.86 -18.74
C GLU A 153 -17.91 -9.31 -18.66
N VAL A 154 -18.80 -9.61 -17.73
CA VAL A 154 -19.30 -10.97 -17.50
C VAL A 154 -20.82 -11.03 -17.56
N ASP A 155 -21.36 -12.16 -18.00
CA ASP A 155 -22.80 -12.41 -18.01
C ASP A 155 -23.28 -12.78 -16.61
N PHE A 156 -24.22 -11.99 -16.08
CA PHE A 156 -24.85 -12.30 -14.80
C PHE A 156 -25.91 -13.38 -15.00
N ILE A 157 -25.61 -14.60 -14.51
CA ILE A 157 -26.57 -15.71 -14.49
C ILE A 157 -27.23 -15.77 -13.13
N LYS A 158 -28.52 -15.41 -13.08
CA LYS A 158 -29.33 -15.60 -11.88
C LYS A 158 -29.59 -17.12 -11.70
N CYS A 159 -28.95 -17.70 -10.72
CA CYS A 159 -29.31 -19.05 -10.28
C CYS A 159 -30.65 -18.97 -9.54
N ASP A 160 -31.73 -19.38 -10.21
CA ASP A 160 -32.98 -19.63 -9.51
C ASP A 160 -32.76 -20.83 -8.59
N ASN A 161 -32.56 -20.59 -7.31
CA ASN A 161 -32.68 -21.61 -6.28
C ASN A 161 -34.14 -22.08 -6.25
N LYS A 162 -34.50 -23.00 -7.15
CA LYS A 162 -35.66 -23.84 -6.94
C LYS A 162 -35.32 -24.73 -5.76
N GLY A 163 -35.75 -24.30 -4.57
CA GLY A 163 -35.70 -25.10 -3.36
C GLY A 163 -36.23 -26.49 -3.67
N ASN A 164 -35.45 -27.52 -3.43
CA ASN A 164 -35.97 -28.86 -3.26
C ASN A 164 -36.83 -28.84 -1.98
N GLU A 165 -38.10 -28.51 -2.14
CA GLU A 165 -39.16 -28.97 -1.21
C GLU A 165 -39.34 -30.46 -1.52
N ASN A 166 -38.76 -31.32 -0.71
CA ASN A 166 -39.18 -32.70 -0.48
C ASN A 166 -39.18 -32.96 1.02
#